data_4bf89ba490d3590a7b0532192d469bca
#
_entry.id   4bf89ba490d3590a7b0532192d469bca
#
_cell.length_a   1.000
_cell.length_b   1.000
_cell.length_c   1.000
_cell.angle_alpha   90.00
_cell.angle_beta   90.00
_cell.angle_gamma   90.00
#
_symmetry.space_group_name_H-M   'P 1'
#
loop_
_entity.id
_entity.type
_entity.pdbx_description
1 polymer ?
#
loop_
_entity_poly.entity_id
_entity_poly.type
_entity_poly.pdbx_seq_one_letter_code
_entity_poly.pdbx_strand_id
1 'polypeptide(L)'
;MNFLDLLGIEFMKVKRSKIVPLIFIAPLLVVASGVAALSRYFTPEYTNAWPAMFIQSALVYAYYLLPFSMIVVCVMIAGRETQNNGILKMLALPVSRKALSLAKFCVLMFYLFMEMVVFLAVFVVAGMLATSTMGITETLPVLYLLKWCVGLFLTMLPCLAAMWAITVLFEKPLLSVGLNLLLVIPGILVANTPLWIAYPYCYSGYLVSCSLHDFTAETSDAAFALMPF
;
A
#
# COMPACT_ATOMS: atom_id res chain seq x y z
N MET A 1 17.17 17.51 22.55
CA MET A 1 17.29 16.40 21.59
C MET A 1 16.74 16.87 20.26
N ASN A 2 17.54 16.83 19.21
CA ASN A 2 17.10 17.25 17.87
C ASN A 2 16.09 16.24 17.28
N PHE A 3 15.24 16.70 16.36
CA PHE A 3 14.25 15.82 15.71
C PHE A 3 14.92 14.66 14.95
N LEU A 4 16.08 14.89 14.35
CA LEU A 4 16.86 13.86 13.65
C LEU A 4 17.37 12.77 14.58
N ASP A 5 17.81 13.13 15.80
CA ASP A 5 18.24 12.16 16.81
C ASP A 5 17.06 11.25 17.22
N LEU A 6 15.88 11.88 17.42
CA LEU A 6 14.64 11.18 17.74
C LEU A 6 14.24 10.19 16.63
N LEU A 7 14.29 10.66 15.40
CA LEU A 7 14.01 9.82 14.22
C LEU A 7 14.96 8.62 14.14
N GLY A 8 16.26 8.85 14.33
CA GLY A 8 17.28 7.80 14.36
C GLY A 8 17.01 6.73 15.43
N ILE A 9 16.57 7.17 16.63
CA ILE A 9 16.19 6.25 17.72
C ILE A 9 14.98 5.42 17.31
N GLU A 10 13.95 6.02 16.72
CA GLU A 10 12.77 5.30 16.27
C GLU A 10 13.11 4.27 15.16
N PHE A 11 13.96 4.60 14.20
CA PHE A 11 14.45 3.64 13.21
C PHE A 11 15.24 2.48 13.85
N MET A 12 16.09 2.74 14.83
CA MET A 12 16.82 1.67 15.52
C MET A 12 15.89 0.73 16.28
N LYS A 13 14.84 1.26 16.93
CA LYS A 13 13.82 0.44 17.60
C LYS A 13 13.12 -0.49 16.61
N VAL A 14 12.78 0.00 15.44
CA VAL A 14 12.02 -0.75 14.45
C VAL A 14 12.87 -1.75 13.67
N LYS A 15 14.17 -1.52 13.50
CA LYS A 15 15.10 -2.46 12.86
C LYS A 15 15.11 -3.84 13.55
N ARG A 16 14.83 -3.92 14.84
CA ARG A 16 14.75 -5.17 15.61
C ARG A 16 13.35 -5.82 15.59
N SER A 17 12.43 -5.31 14.75
CA SER A 17 11.07 -5.84 14.67
C SER A 17 10.89 -6.78 13.50
N LYS A 18 9.84 -7.62 13.60
CA LYS A 18 9.40 -8.49 12.50
C LYS A 18 8.55 -7.74 11.45
N ILE A 19 8.69 -6.39 11.34
CA ILE A 19 7.96 -5.59 10.34
C ILE A 19 8.53 -5.85 8.94
N VAL A 20 9.85 -6.01 8.82
CA VAL A 20 10.50 -6.20 7.51
C VAL A 20 9.93 -7.40 6.74
N PRO A 21 9.78 -8.61 7.30
CA PRO A 21 9.12 -9.69 6.57
C PRO A 21 7.68 -9.38 6.13
N LEU A 22 6.96 -8.59 6.91
CA LEU A 22 5.56 -8.26 6.66
C LEU A 22 5.37 -7.48 5.34
N ILE A 23 6.26 -6.52 5.07
CA ILE A 23 6.18 -5.70 3.84
C ILE A 23 6.44 -6.50 2.55
N PHE A 24 6.95 -7.74 2.63
CA PHE A 24 7.10 -8.63 1.49
C PHE A 24 5.87 -9.47 1.20
N ILE A 25 5.03 -9.73 2.22
CA ILE A 25 3.91 -10.68 2.08
C ILE A 25 2.88 -10.17 1.08
N ALA A 26 2.41 -8.92 1.22
CA ALA A 26 1.39 -8.37 0.35
C ALA A 26 1.84 -8.26 -1.13
N PRO A 27 3.02 -7.70 -1.45
CA PRO A 27 3.54 -7.70 -2.82
C PRO A 27 3.72 -9.10 -3.41
N LEU A 28 4.28 -10.04 -2.66
CA LEU A 28 4.49 -11.41 -3.14
C LEU A 28 3.18 -12.11 -3.47
N LEU A 29 2.16 -11.99 -2.62
CA LEU A 29 0.85 -12.60 -2.87
C LEU A 29 0.20 -12.06 -4.13
N VAL A 30 0.23 -10.74 -4.32
CA VAL A 30 -0.38 -10.09 -5.48
C VAL A 30 0.34 -10.45 -6.77
N VAL A 31 1.66 -10.36 -6.79
CA VAL A 31 2.43 -10.68 -8.00
C VAL A 31 2.33 -12.16 -8.33
N ALA A 32 2.35 -13.05 -7.33
CA ALA A 32 2.15 -14.48 -7.54
C ALA A 32 0.78 -14.78 -8.18
N SER A 33 -0.28 -14.10 -7.72
CA SER A 33 -1.62 -14.24 -8.32
C SER A 33 -1.68 -13.72 -9.77
N GLY A 34 -0.98 -12.63 -10.07
CA GLY A 34 -0.85 -12.08 -11.42
C GLY A 34 -0.13 -13.05 -12.36
N VAL A 35 1.00 -13.61 -11.93
CA VAL A 35 1.77 -14.60 -12.69
C VAL A 35 0.95 -15.89 -12.93
N ALA A 36 0.22 -16.35 -11.94
CA ALA A 36 -0.65 -17.52 -12.09
C ALA A 36 -1.77 -17.32 -13.13
N ALA A 37 -2.18 -16.08 -13.35
CA ALA A 37 -3.20 -15.71 -14.34
C ALA A 37 -2.59 -15.19 -15.66
N LEU A 38 -1.29 -15.32 -15.87
CA LEU A 38 -0.55 -14.69 -16.97
C LEU A 38 -1.13 -15.04 -18.36
N SER A 39 -1.54 -16.29 -18.57
CA SER A 39 -2.14 -16.75 -19.85
C SER A 39 -3.41 -16.01 -20.25
N ARG A 40 -4.08 -15.33 -19.32
CA ARG A 40 -5.28 -14.53 -19.60
C ARG A 40 -4.97 -13.17 -20.23
N TYR A 41 -3.76 -12.65 -20.03
CA TYR A 41 -3.36 -11.32 -20.50
C TYR A 41 -2.63 -11.36 -21.85
N PHE A 42 -2.00 -12.48 -22.21
CA PHE A 42 -1.34 -12.66 -23.49
C PHE A 42 -2.30 -13.25 -24.54
N THR A 43 -3.42 -12.56 -24.75
CA THR A 43 -4.43 -12.85 -25.76
C THR A 43 -4.51 -11.67 -26.76
N PRO A 44 -5.02 -11.86 -27.98
CA PRO A 44 -5.18 -10.77 -28.95
C PRO A 44 -6.07 -9.61 -28.48
N GLU A 45 -6.82 -9.80 -27.40
CA GLU A 45 -7.72 -8.80 -26.81
C GLU A 45 -6.97 -7.69 -26.06
N TYR A 46 -5.74 -7.96 -25.62
CA TYR A 46 -4.93 -6.97 -24.90
C TYR A 46 -3.83 -6.40 -25.80
N THR A 47 -3.83 -5.09 -25.97
CA THR A 47 -2.81 -4.38 -26.75
C THR A 47 -1.47 -4.28 -26.00
N ASN A 48 -1.49 -4.32 -24.67
CA ASN A 48 -0.33 -4.23 -23.79
C ASN A 48 -0.53 -5.15 -22.58
N ALA A 49 -0.05 -6.39 -22.66
CA ALA A 49 -0.31 -7.40 -21.64
C ALA A 49 0.32 -7.10 -20.28
N TRP A 50 1.56 -6.59 -20.23
CA TRP A 50 2.23 -6.26 -18.97
C TRP A 50 1.54 -5.14 -18.18
N PRO A 51 1.21 -3.99 -18.77
CA PRO A 51 0.40 -2.97 -18.11
C PRO A 51 -0.96 -3.48 -17.63
N ALA A 52 -1.67 -4.27 -18.43
CA ALA A 52 -2.96 -4.83 -18.05
C ALA A 52 -2.85 -5.76 -16.81
N MET A 53 -1.87 -6.66 -16.81
CA MET A 53 -1.58 -7.53 -15.66
C MET A 53 -1.20 -6.72 -14.41
N PHE A 54 -0.39 -5.66 -14.58
CA PHE A 54 0.00 -4.80 -13.46
C PHE A 54 -1.21 -4.10 -12.85
N ILE A 55 -2.03 -3.44 -13.65
CA ILE A 55 -3.20 -2.69 -13.19
C ILE A 55 -4.20 -3.62 -12.50
N GLN A 56 -4.48 -4.80 -13.04
CA GLN A 56 -5.36 -5.78 -12.42
C GLN A 56 -4.82 -6.29 -11.07
N SER A 57 -3.53 -6.58 -11.02
CA SER A 57 -2.86 -6.98 -9.78
C SER A 57 -2.86 -5.82 -8.77
N ALA A 58 -2.56 -4.61 -9.23
CA ALA A 58 -2.51 -3.41 -8.42
C ALA A 58 -3.89 -3.03 -7.83
N LEU A 59 -5.01 -3.42 -8.47
CA LEU A 59 -6.34 -3.13 -7.98
C LEU A 59 -6.61 -3.78 -6.62
N VAL A 60 -6.41 -5.09 -6.52
CA VAL A 60 -6.58 -5.83 -5.25
C VAL A 60 -5.54 -5.37 -4.21
N TYR A 61 -4.32 -5.10 -4.68
CA TYR A 61 -3.26 -4.58 -3.83
C TYR A 61 -3.62 -3.22 -3.22
N ALA A 62 -4.04 -2.27 -4.05
CA ALA A 62 -4.31 -0.89 -3.65
C ALA A 62 -5.56 -0.75 -2.75
N TYR A 63 -6.62 -1.54 -2.99
CA TYR A 63 -7.82 -1.48 -2.16
C TYR A 63 -7.70 -2.21 -0.82
N TYR A 64 -6.97 -3.32 -0.77
CA TYR A 64 -7.01 -4.20 0.39
C TYR A 64 -5.65 -4.53 0.97
N LEU A 65 -4.74 -5.13 0.19
CA LEU A 65 -3.51 -5.71 0.75
C LEU A 65 -2.54 -4.64 1.24
N LEU A 66 -2.38 -3.55 0.50
CA LEU A 66 -1.54 -2.42 0.92
C LEU A 66 -2.09 -1.72 2.18
N PRO A 67 -3.38 -1.32 2.27
CA PRO A 67 -3.94 -0.82 3.51
C PRO A 67 -3.84 -1.81 4.67
N PHE A 68 -4.07 -3.10 4.44
CA PHE A 68 -3.98 -4.12 5.50
C PHE A 68 -2.57 -4.27 6.05
N SER A 69 -1.54 -4.31 5.19
CA SER A 69 -0.15 -4.35 5.61
C SER A 69 0.20 -3.11 6.44
N MET A 70 -0.22 -1.91 6.01
CA MET A 70 0.04 -0.66 6.72
C MET A 70 -0.69 -0.58 8.06
N ILE A 71 -1.92 -1.09 8.19
CA ILE A 71 -2.61 -1.20 9.50
C ILE A 71 -1.77 -2.00 10.49
N VAL A 72 -1.26 -3.16 10.06
CA VAL A 72 -0.45 -4.01 10.93
C VAL A 72 0.86 -3.29 11.31
N VAL A 73 1.51 -2.62 10.38
CA VAL A 73 2.73 -1.83 10.66
C VAL A 73 2.43 -0.70 11.65
N CYS A 74 1.33 0.05 11.49
CA CYS A 74 0.90 1.10 12.43
C CYS A 74 0.75 0.54 13.86
N VAL A 75 0.02 -0.56 13.99
CA VAL A 75 -0.23 -1.19 15.30
C VAL A 75 1.05 -1.78 15.92
N MET A 76 1.93 -2.36 15.10
CA MET A 76 3.22 -2.86 15.60
C MET A 76 4.13 -1.74 16.09
N ILE A 77 4.13 -0.58 15.46
CA ILE A 77 4.91 0.59 15.88
C ILE A 77 4.31 1.20 17.15
N ALA A 78 2.99 1.35 17.22
CA ALA A 78 2.31 1.89 18.40
C ALA A 78 2.40 0.95 19.60
N GLY A 79 2.18 -0.35 19.41
CA GLY A 79 2.15 -1.35 20.49
C GLY A 79 3.49 -1.55 21.21
N ARG A 80 4.59 -1.09 20.64
CA ARG A 80 5.90 -1.14 21.31
C ARG A 80 6.02 -0.22 22.53
N GLU A 81 5.24 0.84 22.55
CA GLU A 81 5.26 1.80 23.66
C GLU A 81 4.40 1.35 24.84
N THR A 82 3.35 0.57 24.55
CA THR A 82 2.50 0.01 25.61
C THR A 82 3.18 -1.15 26.33
N GLN A 83 4.12 -1.82 25.65
CA GLN A 83 4.90 -2.89 26.27
C GLN A 83 6.01 -2.34 27.16
N ASN A 84 6.24 -2.97 28.32
CA ASN A 84 7.33 -2.66 29.28
C ASN A 84 7.31 -1.25 29.88
N ASN A 85 6.12 -0.66 30.12
CA ASN A 85 5.99 0.69 30.67
C ASN A 85 6.75 1.76 29.84
N GLY A 86 6.85 1.57 28.54
CA GLY A 86 7.55 2.46 27.62
C GLY A 86 7.02 3.89 27.69
N ILE A 87 5.70 4.07 27.88
CA ILE A 87 5.06 5.38 28.05
C ILE A 87 5.63 6.13 29.25
N LEU A 88 5.81 5.47 30.40
CA LEU A 88 6.38 6.11 31.61
C LEU A 88 7.84 6.52 31.39
N LYS A 89 8.63 5.69 30.70
CA LYS A 89 10.01 6.01 30.36
C LYS A 89 10.13 7.18 29.38
N MET A 90 9.17 7.32 28.48
CA MET A 90 9.13 8.42 27.52
C MET A 90 8.67 9.73 28.14
N LEU A 91 7.80 9.70 29.15
CA LEU A 91 7.39 10.90 29.90
C LEU A 91 8.55 11.50 30.71
N ALA A 92 9.56 10.69 31.03
CA ALA A 92 10.78 11.15 31.71
C ALA A 92 11.79 11.84 30.75
N LEU A 93 11.58 11.76 29.43
CA LEU A 93 12.44 12.42 28.44
C LEU A 93 11.92 13.83 28.11
N PRO A 94 12.79 14.83 27.91
CA PRO A 94 12.40 16.19 27.54
C PRO A 94 12.02 16.27 26.04
N VAL A 95 11.05 15.45 25.60
CA VAL A 95 10.59 15.39 24.22
C VAL A 95 9.08 15.61 24.16
N SER A 96 8.64 16.46 23.22
CA SER A 96 7.21 16.70 23.04
C SER A 96 6.52 15.47 22.40
N ARG A 97 5.32 15.14 22.90
CA ARG A 97 4.51 14.05 22.35
C ARG A 97 4.24 14.22 20.84
N LYS A 98 4.11 15.47 20.38
CA LYS A 98 3.90 15.79 18.96
C LYS A 98 5.11 15.41 18.10
N ALA A 99 6.31 15.77 18.55
CA ALA A 99 7.55 15.42 17.84
C ALA A 99 7.75 13.89 17.75
N LEU A 100 7.41 13.18 18.81
CA LEU A 100 7.48 11.72 18.83
C LEU A 100 6.50 11.08 17.87
N SER A 101 5.23 11.51 17.87
CA SER A 101 4.22 10.99 16.94
C SER A 101 4.61 11.28 15.49
N LEU A 102 5.16 12.47 15.21
CA LEU A 102 5.66 12.83 13.89
C LEU A 102 6.85 11.96 13.47
N ALA A 103 7.80 11.70 14.36
CA ALA A 103 8.94 10.83 14.07
C ALA A 103 8.48 9.40 13.71
N LYS A 104 7.48 8.86 14.41
CA LYS A 104 6.88 7.56 14.09
C LYS A 104 6.15 7.56 12.76
N PHE A 105 5.43 8.64 12.45
CA PHE A 105 4.79 8.80 11.15
C PHE A 105 5.83 8.83 10.00
N CYS A 106 6.98 9.48 10.20
CA CYS A 106 8.08 9.42 9.23
C CYS A 106 8.62 7.99 9.04
N VAL A 107 8.69 7.20 10.11
CA VAL A 107 9.07 5.78 10.01
C VAL A 107 8.00 4.98 9.23
N LEU A 108 6.71 5.26 9.45
CA LEU A 108 5.63 4.64 8.67
C LEU A 108 5.72 4.97 7.17
N MET A 109 5.95 6.24 6.83
CA MET A 109 6.17 6.65 5.43
C MET A 109 7.36 5.93 4.80
N PHE A 110 8.44 5.73 5.56
CA PHE A 110 9.58 4.96 5.08
C PHE A 110 9.22 3.49 4.80
N TYR A 111 8.42 2.85 5.67
CA TYR A 111 7.96 1.47 5.42
C TYR A 111 7.01 1.37 4.23
N LEU A 112 6.11 2.34 4.06
CA LEU A 112 5.28 2.43 2.86
C LEU A 112 6.14 2.57 1.60
N PHE A 113 7.15 3.42 1.63
CA PHE A 113 8.11 3.56 0.52
C PHE A 113 8.85 2.24 0.23
N MET A 114 9.35 1.56 1.26
CA MET A 114 9.99 0.25 1.11
C MET A 114 9.05 -0.79 0.52
N GLU A 115 7.78 -0.81 0.92
CA GLU A 115 6.78 -1.72 0.36
C GLU A 115 6.54 -1.45 -1.14
N MET A 116 6.51 -0.18 -1.57
CA MET A 116 6.43 0.16 -3.00
C MET A 116 7.65 -0.31 -3.79
N VAL A 117 8.85 -0.14 -3.22
CA VAL A 117 10.10 -0.63 -3.83
C VAL A 117 10.08 -2.16 -3.96
N VAL A 118 9.65 -2.86 -2.91
CA VAL A 118 9.50 -4.32 -2.94
C VAL A 118 8.47 -4.75 -3.98
N PHE A 119 7.32 -4.09 -4.05
CA PHE A 119 6.28 -4.40 -5.04
C PHE A 119 6.81 -4.26 -6.47
N LEU A 120 7.48 -3.15 -6.77
CA LEU A 120 8.11 -2.95 -8.09
C LEU A 120 9.18 -4.01 -8.38
N ALA A 121 10.07 -4.29 -7.42
CA ALA A 121 11.15 -5.26 -7.60
C ALA A 121 10.62 -6.67 -7.84
N VAL A 122 9.64 -7.11 -7.05
CA VAL A 122 9.01 -8.43 -7.19
C VAL A 122 8.29 -8.55 -8.53
N PHE A 123 7.58 -7.50 -8.97
CA PHE A 123 6.88 -7.49 -10.25
C PHE A 123 7.88 -7.56 -11.43
N VAL A 124 8.97 -6.79 -11.37
CA VAL A 124 10.01 -6.79 -12.42
C VAL A 124 10.70 -8.16 -12.50
N VAL A 125 11.09 -8.73 -11.36
CA VAL A 125 11.72 -10.07 -11.31
C VAL A 125 10.76 -11.13 -11.84
N ALA A 126 9.50 -11.13 -11.43
CA ALA A 126 8.50 -12.07 -11.91
C ALA A 126 8.24 -11.92 -13.41
N GLY A 127 8.20 -10.68 -13.92
CA GLY A 127 8.06 -10.39 -15.33
C GLY A 127 9.25 -10.90 -16.15
N MET A 128 10.48 -10.68 -15.71
CA MET A 128 11.68 -11.20 -16.37
C MET A 128 11.69 -12.74 -16.40
N LEU A 129 11.31 -13.39 -15.31
CA LEU A 129 11.21 -14.85 -15.26
C LEU A 129 10.13 -15.37 -16.21
N ALA A 130 8.96 -14.74 -16.26
CA ALA A 130 7.89 -15.12 -17.16
C ALA A 130 8.30 -14.93 -18.64
N THR A 131 8.98 -13.83 -18.97
CA THR A 131 9.51 -13.58 -20.31
C THR A 131 10.47 -14.68 -20.74
N SER A 132 11.38 -15.10 -19.87
CA SER A 132 12.38 -16.14 -20.17
C SER A 132 11.78 -17.53 -20.31
N THR A 133 10.72 -17.85 -19.54
CA THR A 133 10.11 -19.19 -19.51
C THR A 133 9.01 -19.38 -20.54
N MET A 134 8.25 -18.34 -20.87
CA MET A 134 7.10 -18.41 -21.77
C MET A 134 7.38 -17.83 -23.18
N GLY A 135 8.61 -17.33 -23.42
CA GLY A 135 8.99 -16.80 -24.73
C GLY A 135 8.23 -15.52 -25.13
N ILE A 136 7.85 -14.71 -24.15
CA ILE A 136 7.10 -13.47 -24.36
C ILE A 136 8.03 -12.44 -25.00
N THR A 137 7.62 -11.87 -26.13
CA THR A 137 8.43 -10.89 -26.90
C THR A 137 8.23 -9.44 -26.47
N GLU A 138 7.19 -9.16 -25.68
CA GLU A 138 6.92 -7.81 -25.18
C GLU A 138 7.95 -7.37 -24.15
N THR A 139 8.46 -6.14 -24.29
CA THR A 139 9.39 -5.55 -23.33
C THR A 139 8.66 -5.03 -22.11
N LEU A 140 9.23 -5.28 -20.92
CA LEU A 140 8.65 -4.84 -19.66
C LEU A 140 8.77 -3.30 -19.52
N PRO A 141 7.66 -2.55 -19.39
CA PRO A 141 7.70 -1.07 -19.33
C PRO A 141 8.03 -0.58 -17.90
N VAL A 142 9.26 -0.77 -17.45
CA VAL A 142 9.69 -0.47 -16.05
C VAL A 142 9.39 0.98 -15.64
N LEU A 143 9.59 1.94 -16.54
CA LEU A 143 9.32 3.36 -16.25
C LEU A 143 7.83 3.63 -15.98
N TYR A 144 6.96 2.96 -16.74
CA TYR A 144 5.52 3.01 -16.53
C TYR A 144 5.14 2.43 -15.13
N LEU A 145 5.70 1.28 -14.78
CA LEU A 145 5.48 0.64 -13.48
C LEU A 145 5.96 1.54 -12.32
N LEU A 146 7.12 2.18 -12.48
CA LEU A 146 7.65 3.13 -11.51
C LEU A 146 6.70 4.31 -11.28
N LYS A 147 6.15 4.88 -12.36
CA LYS A 147 5.15 5.97 -12.26
C LYS A 147 3.95 5.56 -11.42
N TRP A 148 3.45 4.34 -11.60
CA TRP A 148 2.34 3.80 -10.83
C TRP A 148 2.68 3.59 -9.36
N CYS A 149 3.86 3.05 -9.05
CA CYS A 149 4.32 2.90 -7.67
C CYS A 149 4.42 4.24 -6.95
N VAL A 150 4.91 5.29 -7.64
CA VAL A 150 4.93 6.65 -7.09
C VAL A 150 3.51 7.17 -6.86
N GLY A 151 2.60 6.97 -7.79
CA GLY A 151 1.19 7.33 -7.65
C GLY A 151 0.52 6.65 -6.44
N LEU A 152 0.71 5.34 -6.30
CA LEU A 152 0.22 4.58 -5.15
C LEU A 152 0.82 5.07 -3.83
N PHE A 153 2.11 5.37 -3.80
CA PHE A 153 2.75 5.94 -2.63
C PHE A 153 2.09 7.26 -2.21
N LEU A 154 1.93 8.19 -3.14
CA LEU A 154 1.36 9.51 -2.86
C LEU A 154 -0.11 9.43 -2.42
N THR A 155 -0.93 8.63 -3.10
CA THR A 155 -2.35 8.48 -2.78
C THR A 155 -2.59 7.71 -1.48
N MET A 156 -1.65 6.87 -1.06
CA MET A 156 -1.73 6.15 0.21
C MET A 156 -1.37 7.03 1.42
N LEU A 157 -0.65 8.15 1.26
CA LEU A 157 -0.24 9.01 2.39
C LEU A 157 -1.41 9.55 3.23
N PRO A 158 -2.51 10.07 2.66
CA PRO A 158 -3.66 10.51 3.45
C PRO A 158 -4.31 9.35 4.23
N CYS A 159 -4.42 8.19 3.59
CA CYS A 159 -4.92 6.97 4.22
C CYS A 159 -4.05 6.56 5.41
N LEU A 160 -2.73 6.53 5.23
CA LEU A 160 -1.76 6.22 6.27
C LEU A 160 -1.83 7.20 7.45
N ALA A 161 -2.05 8.50 7.17
CA ALA A 161 -2.24 9.51 8.21
C ALA A 161 -3.51 9.25 9.04
N ALA A 162 -4.63 8.89 8.37
CA ALA A 162 -5.87 8.52 9.06
C ALA A 162 -5.70 7.24 9.90
N MET A 163 -5.04 6.21 9.36
CA MET A 163 -4.73 4.97 10.07
C MET A 163 -3.87 5.22 11.31
N TRP A 164 -2.85 6.06 11.17
CA TRP A 164 -2.00 6.44 12.29
C TRP A 164 -2.75 7.21 13.36
N ALA A 165 -3.60 8.17 12.97
CA ALA A 165 -4.43 8.94 13.90
C ALA A 165 -5.35 8.02 14.70
N ILE A 166 -6.04 7.08 14.07
CA ILE A 166 -6.89 6.08 14.74
C ILE A 166 -6.05 5.22 15.70
N THR A 167 -4.87 4.78 15.24
CA THR A 167 -4.00 3.90 16.05
C THR A 167 -3.48 4.61 17.29
N VAL A 168 -3.19 5.91 17.21
CA VAL A 168 -2.75 6.71 18.37
C VAL A 168 -3.92 7.05 19.29
N LEU A 169 -5.12 7.24 18.74
CA LEU A 169 -6.31 7.58 19.51
C LEU A 169 -6.82 6.39 20.34
N PHE A 170 -6.74 5.19 19.77
CA PHE A 170 -7.19 3.96 20.43
C PHE A 170 -6.00 3.12 20.87
N GLU A 171 -5.65 3.19 22.16
CA GLU A 171 -4.48 2.49 22.74
C GLU A 171 -4.57 0.95 22.67
N LYS A 172 -5.77 0.39 22.45
CA LYS A 172 -5.99 -1.06 22.35
C LYS A 172 -5.72 -1.54 20.91
N PRO A 173 -4.70 -2.38 20.69
CA PRO A 173 -4.32 -2.83 19.35
C PRO A 173 -5.47 -3.47 18.55
N LEU A 174 -6.28 -4.31 19.19
CA LEU A 174 -7.41 -4.99 18.55
C LEU A 174 -8.49 -4.01 18.08
N LEU A 175 -8.78 -2.98 18.87
CA LEU A 175 -9.77 -1.95 18.53
C LEU A 175 -9.25 -1.09 17.37
N SER A 176 -7.98 -0.70 17.40
CA SER A 176 -7.35 0.05 16.30
C SER A 176 -7.37 -0.72 14.98
N VAL A 177 -7.01 -2.01 15.00
CA VAL A 177 -7.12 -2.87 13.80
C VAL A 177 -8.55 -2.95 13.32
N GLY A 178 -9.51 -3.25 14.19
CA GLY A 178 -10.91 -3.40 13.84
C GLY A 178 -11.52 -2.15 13.21
N LEU A 179 -11.26 -0.97 13.77
CA LEU A 179 -11.75 0.30 13.25
C LEU A 179 -11.12 0.63 11.87
N ASN A 180 -9.82 0.43 11.72
CA ASN A 180 -9.16 0.66 10.43
C ASN A 180 -9.66 -0.32 9.36
N LEU A 181 -9.87 -1.60 9.68
CA LEU A 181 -10.46 -2.57 8.74
C LEU A 181 -11.89 -2.20 8.36
N LEU A 182 -12.69 -1.75 9.33
CA LEU A 182 -14.07 -1.29 9.07
C LEU A 182 -14.09 -0.13 8.06
N LEU A 183 -13.06 0.72 8.05
CA LEU A 183 -12.93 1.82 7.10
C LEU A 183 -12.32 1.39 5.76
N VAL A 184 -11.43 0.40 5.72
CA VAL A 184 -10.82 -0.09 4.48
C VAL A 184 -11.82 -0.87 3.63
N ILE A 185 -12.61 -1.76 4.24
CA ILE A 185 -13.50 -2.68 3.51
C ILE A 185 -14.48 -1.96 2.58
N PRO A 186 -15.19 -0.89 3.00
CA PRO A 186 -16.12 -0.19 2.12
C PRO A 186 -15.45 0.70 1.07
N GLY A 187 -14.10 0.82 1.07
CA GLY A 187 -13.36 1.70 0.19
C GLY A 187 -13.72 1.55 -1.29
N ILE A 188 -13.90 0.32 -1.78
CA ILE A 188 -14.30 0.07 -3.18
C ILE A 188 -15.72 0.57 -3.48
N LEU A 189 -16.63 0.49 -2.53
CA LEU A 189 -18.01 0.98 -2.69
C LEU A 189 -18.04 2.50 -2.70
N VAL A 190 -17.31 3.12 -1.77
CA VAL A 190 -17.23 4.57 -1.65
C VAL A 190 -16.54 5.21 -2.86
N ALA A 191 -15.55 4.53 -3.43
CA ALA A 191 -14.86 4.98 -4.64
C ALA A 191 -15.83 5.23 -5.82
N ASN A 192 -16.98 4.56 -5.84
CA ASN A 192 -18.03 4.67 -6.87
C ASN A 192 -19.09 5.72 -6.54
N THR A 193 -18.89 6.54 -5.52
CA THR A 193 -19.80 7.59 -5.09
C THR A 193 -19.11 8.94 -5.09
N PRO A 194 -19.83 10.07 -5.16
CA PRO A 194 -19.22 11.40 -5.05
C PRO A 194 -18.46 11.63 -3.74
N LEU A 195 -18.67 10.77 -2.75
CA LEU A 195 -18.03 10.85 -1.44
C LEU A 195 -16.54 10.43 -1.44
N TRP A 196 -16.02 9.88 -2.55
CA TRP A 196 -14.63 9.46 -2.66
C TRP A 196 -13.62 10.56 -2.28
N ILE A 197 -13.95 11.83 -2.59
CA ILE A 197 -13.09 12.99 -2.28
C ILE A 197 -12.83 13.13 -0.78
N ALA A 198 -13.83 12.81 0.06
CA ALA A 198 -13.74 12.90 1.52
C ALA A 198 -13.22 11.61 2.18
N TYR A 199 -13.00 10.55 1.42
CA TYR A 199 -12.70 9.21 1.95
C TYR A 199 -11.29 8.73 1.59
N PRO A 200 -10.28 9.02 2.41
CA PRO A 200 -8.88 8.74 2.05
C PRO A 200 -8.55 7.26 1.89
N TYR A 201 -9.38 6.35 2.43
CA TYR A 201 -9.18 4.91 2.33
C TYR A 201 -9.43 4.34 0.92
N CYS A 202 -10.04 5.08 0.01
CA CYS A 202 -10.27 4.64 -1.36
C CYS A 202 -9.28 5.23 -2.37
N TYR A 203 -8.45 6.22 -2.02
CA TYR A 203 -7.65 6.98 -2.99
C TYR A 203 -6.70 6.12 -3.81
N SER A 204 -5.97 5.20 -3.18
CA SER A 204 -5.04 4.31 -3.88
C SER A 204 -5.76 3.36 -4.84
N GLY A 205 -6.88 2.79 -4.40
CA GLY A 205 -7.70 1.91 -5.23
C GLY A 205 -8.40 2.68 -6.36
N TYR A 206 -8.93 3.88 -6.08
CA TYR A 206 -9.55 4.74 -7.08
C TYR A 206 -8.59 5.13 -8.20
N LEU A 207 -7.34 5.52 -7.85
CA LEU A 207 -6.30 5.80 -8.83
C LEU A 207 -6.11 4.64 -9.82
N VAL A 208 -6.08 3.40 -9.33
CA VAL A 208 -5.91 2.20 -10.17
C VAL A 208 -7.18 1.91 -10.97
N SER A 209 -8.36 2.08 -10.38
CA SER A 209 -9.65 1.85 -11.06
C SER A 209 -9.84 2.73 -12.28
N CYS A 210 -9.47 4.00 -12.19
CA CYS A 210 -9.57 4.94 -13.32
C CYS A 210 -8.78 4.50 -14.56
N SER A 211 -7.73 3.70 -14.37
CA SER A 211 -6.84 3.27 -15.46
C SER A 211 -7.11 1.85 -15.96
N LEU A 212 -8.10 1.17 -15.40
CA LEU A 212 -8.48 -0.17 -15.85
C LEU A 212 -8.96 -0.19 -17.31
N HIS A 213 -9.59 0.89 -17.76
CA HIS A 213 -10.13 1.02 -19.13
C HIS A 213 -9.08 1.35 -20.19
N ASP A 214 -7.89 1.82 -19.78
CA ASP A 214 -6.84 2.24 -20.72
C ASP A 214 -6.21 1.06 -21.49
N PHE A 215 -6.46 -0.18 -21.08
CA PHE A 215 -5.80 -1.39 -21.61
C PHE A 215 -6.73 -2.44 -22.20
N THR A 216 -8.05 -2.29 -22.08
CA THR A 216 -9.01 -3.15 -22.76
C THR A 216 -9.30 -2.57 -24.12
N ALA A 217 -8.94 -3.29 -25.19
CA ALA A 217 -9.42 -2.99 -26.54
C ALA A 217 -10.95 -2.97 -26.49
N GLU A 218 -11.54 -1.91 -27.01
CA GLU A 218 -12.98 -1.65 -27.07
C GLU A 218 -13.84 -2.91 -27.14
N THR A 219 -14.34 -3.36 -26.03
CA THR A 219 -15.50 -4.27 -26.02
C THR A 219 -16.33 -3.99 -24.80
N SER A 220 -17.48 -3.51 -25.13
CA SER A 220 -18.69 -3.47 -24.35
C SER A 220 -18.92 -2.27 -23.45
N ASP A 221 -19.75 -1.48 -23.95
CA ASP A 221 -20.75 -0.57 -23.42
C ASP A 221 -21.55 -1.07 -22.19
N ALA A 222 -21.14 -2.03 -21.41
CA ALA A 222 -22.16 -2.56 -20.54
C ALA A 222 -21.82 -2.97 -19.11
N ALA A 223 -20.58 -2.98 -18.65
CA ALA A 223 -20.42 -3.61 -17.33
C ALA A 223 -19.82 -2.79 -16.19
N PHE A 224 -19.05 -1.75 -16.47
CA PHE A 224 -18.53 -0.89 -15.39
C PHE A 224 -18.38 0.56 -15.86
N ALA A 225 -19.49 1.19 -16.15
CA ALA A 225 -19.55 2.65 -16.15
C ALA A 225 -19.38 3.14 -14.70
N LEU A 226 -18.21 2.94 -14.14
CA LEU A 226 -17.74 3.60 -12.95
C LEU A 226 -17.17 4.96 -13.33
N MET A 227 -18.01 5.75 -13.96
CA MET A 227 -17.77 7.16 -14.14
C MET A 227 -18.53 7.92 -13.09
N PRO A 228 -17.86 8.59 -12.20
CA PRO A 228 -18.34 9.88 -11.79
C PRO A 228 -17.50 10.94 -12.49
N PHE A 229 -18.13 11.66 -13.41
CA PHE A 229 -17.90 13.04 -13.84
C PHE A 229 -16.48 13.60 -13.78
#